data_dd3dac3769286dddbbfe0967c24358ea
#
_entry.id   dd3dac3769286dddbbfe0967c24358ea
#
_cell.length_a   1.000
_cell.length_b   1.000
_cell.length_c   1.000
_cell.angle_alpha   90.00
_cell.angle_beta   90.00
_cell.angle_gamma   90.00
#
_symmetry.space_group_name_H-M   'P 1'
#
loop_
_entity.id
_entity.type
_entity.pdbx_description
1 polymer ?
#
loop_
_entity_poly.entity_id
_entity_poly.type
_entity_poly.pdbx_seq_one_letter_code
_entity_poly.pdbx_strand_id
1 'polypeptide(L)'
;MNFFEYQEQARRQSRWLVFLFILAVFIIVVVIDLVILVAFGVLNAEQQQFAFSAQSLKDNIDLLAGGTLVTIVVIAVASLFKITTLRSGGGKVARDLGGVLVEADARDPLRRRLYNVVEEIALASGIAVPEIYVLEHESAINAFAAGFSPADAAVAVTRGALEKLNRSELQGVIAHEFSHIFNGDMRLNIRLMGALFGILM
;
A
#
# COMPACT_ATOMS: atom_id res chain seq x y z
N MET A 1 27.11 -9.36 12.08
CA MET A 1 25.82 -8.75 11.74
C MET A 1 24.75 -9.70 12.21
N ASN A 2 23.94 -9.33 13.20
CA ASN A 2 22.89 -10.21 13.77
C ASN A 2 21.63 -10.16 12.89
N PHE A 3 21.53 -11.06 11.93
CA PHE A 3 20.39 -11.21 11.04
C PHE A 3 19.04 -11.32 11.80
N PHE A 4 19.04 -12.06 12.90
CA PHE A 4 17.86 -12.26 13.74
C PHE A 4 17.36 -10.98 14.44
N GLU A 5 18.25 -10.09 14.86
CA GLU A 5 17.88 -8.80 15.48
C GLU A 5 17.20 -7.88 14.44
N TYR A 6 17.69 -7.84 13.21
CA TYR A 6 17.03 -7.06 12.14
C TYR A 6 15.66 -7.62 11.78
N GLN A 7 15.50 -8.94 11.79
CA GLN A 7 14.21 -9.57 11.52
C GLN A 7 13.19 -9.29 12.63
N GLU A 8 13.60 -9.32 13.91
CA GLU A 8 12.75 -8.95 15.04
C GLU A 8 12.37 -7.47 14.99
N GLN A 9 13.30 -6.59 14.63
CA GLN A 9 13.06 -5.17 14.47
C GLN A 9 12.05 -4.88 13.36
N ALA A 10 12.17 -5.55 12.21
CA ALA A 10 11.21 -5.43 11.10
C ALA A 10 9.81 -5.90 11.50
N ARG A 11 9.69 -7.03 12.21
CA ARG A 11 8.41 -7.52 12.75
C ARG A 11 7.80 -6.57 13.77
N ARG A 12 8.63 -5.93 14.60
CA ARG A 12 8.17 -4.93 15.58
C ARG A 12 7.66 -3.68 14.88
N GLN A 13 8.35 -3.21 13.84
CA GLN A 13 7.92 -2.07 13.02
C GLN A 13 6.59 -2.35 12.31
N SER A 14 6.43 -3.55 11.72
CA SER A 14 5.16 -3.94 11.07
C SER A 14 3.99 -3.95 12.06
N ARG A 15 4.18 -4.47 13.29
CA ARG A 15 3.15 -4.44 14.34
C ARG A 15 2.80 -3.02 14.77
N TRP A 16 3.81 -2.14 14.84
CA TRP A 16 3.61 -0.73 15.16
C TRP A 16 2.81 0.00 14.08
N LEU A 17 3.10 -0.27 12.80
CA LEU A 17 2.33 0.27 11.67
C LEU A 17 0.86 -0.19 11.71
N VAL A 18 0.61 -1.47 11.99
CA VAL A 18 -0.76 -1.98 12.15
C VAL A 18 -1.48 -1.30 13.32
N PHE A 19 -0.79 -1.10 14.44
CA PHE A 19 -1.35 -0.37 15.59
C PHE A 19 -1.70 1.07 15.23
N LEU A 20 -0.79 1.80 14.59
CA LEU A 20 -1.04 3.19 14.14
C LEU A 20 -2.22 3.25 13.16
N PHE A 21 -2.37 2.24 12.29
CA PHE A 21 -3.49 2.14 11.39
C PHE A 21 -4.82 1.99 12.15
N ILE A 22 -4.90 1.07 13.10
CA ILE A 22 -6.09 0.87 13.94
C ILE A 22 -6.42 2.16 14.71
N LEU A 23 -5.39 2.83 15.25
CA LEU A 23 -5.55 4.10 15.94
C LEU A 23 -6.10 5.19 15.02
N ALA A 24 -5.62 5.28 13.79
CA ALA A 24 -6.12 6.23 12.78
C ALA A 24 -7.61 6.00 12.48
N VAL A 25 -8.01 4.74 12.24
CA VAL A 25 -9.43 4.39 12.03
C VAL A 25 -10.27 4.77 13.24
N PHE A 26 -9.80 4.46 14.44
CA PHE A 26 -10.50 4.83 15.70
C PHE A 26 -10.69 6.36 15.81
N ILE A 27 -9.65 7.14 15.54
CA ILE A 27 -9.72 8.61 15.58
C ILE A 27 -10.74 9.12 14.55
N ILE A 28 -10.76 8.58 13.33
CA ILE A 28 -11.70 8.98 12.29
C ILE A 28 -13.14 8.70 12.72
N VAL A 29 -13.41 7.51 13.27
CA VAL A 29 -14.74 7.17 13.80
C VAL A 29 -15.16 8.15 14.88
N VAL A 30 -14.29 8.43 15.86
CA VAL A 30 -14.58 9.36 16.94
C VAL A 30 -14.88 10.78 16.41
N VAL A 31 -14.10 11.25 15.43
CA VAL A 31 -14.31 12.58 14.81
C VAL A 31 -15.65 12.62 14.08
N ILE A 32 -16.01 11.60 13.32
CA ILE A 32 -17.29 11.52 12.60
C ILE A 32 -18.45 11.51 13.61
N ASP A 33 -18.37 10.68 14.64
CA ASP A 33 -19.39 10.60 15.69
C ASP A 33 -19.56 11.95 16.42
N LEU A 34 -18.46 12.66 16.66
CA LEU A 34 -18.48 13.99 17.25
C LEU A 34 -19.14 15.03 16.32
N VAL A 35 -18.86 14.98 15.02
CA VAL A 35 -19.50 15.83 14.01
C VAL A 35 -21.01 15.53 13.94
N ILE A 36 -21.41 14.27 13.95
CA ILE A 36 -22.82 13.85 13.97
C ILE A 36 -23.50 14.43 15.22
N LEU A 37 -22.89 14.29 16.38
CA LEU A 37 -23.44 14.77 17.65
C LEU A 37 -23.60 16.29 17.69
N VAL A 38 -22.62 17.04 17.13
CA VAL A 38 -22.70 18.49 17.01
C VAL A 38 -23.81 18.89 16.02
N ALA A 39 -23.85 18.26 14.84
CA ALA A 39 -24.83 18.60 13.79
C ALA A 39 -26.27 18.35 14.27
N PHE A 40 -26.53 17.19 14.87
CA PHE A 40 -27.87 16.87 15.39
C PHE A 40 -28.19 17.60 16.68
N GLY A 41 -27.20 17.86 17.55
CA GLY A 41 -27.37 18.67 18.74
C GLY A 41 -27.72 20.13 18.42
N VAL A 42 -27.14 20.72 17.37
CA VAL A 42 -27.46 22.07 16.89
C VAL A 42 -28.84 22.11 16.23
N LEU A 43 -29.20 21.09 15.45
CA LEU A 43 -30.52 21.03 14.79
C LEU A 43 -31.67 20.87 15.79
N ASN A 44 -31.43 20.25 16.93
CA ASN A 44 -32.42 20.05 17.99
C ASN A 44 -32.39 21.12 19.09
N ALA A 45 -31.55 22.16 18.94
CA ALA A 45 -31.30 23.18 19.95
C ALA A 45 -32.43 24.22 20.08
N GLU A 46 -33.58 24.11 19.41
CA GLU A 46 -34.69 25.03 19.63
C GLU A 46 -35.25 25.07 21.05
N GLN A 47 -34.85 24.14 21.94
CA GLN A 47 -35.34 24.07 23.31
C GLN A 47 -34.31 23.79 24.43
N GLN A 48 -33.03 23.51 24.17
CA GLN A 48 -32.07 23.27 25.27
C GLN A 48 -30.64 23.72 24.93
N GLN A 49 -29.96 24.32 25.90
CA GLN A 49 -28.55 24.71 25.83
C GLN A 49 -27.71 23.47 25.42
N PHE A 50 -26.89 23.62 24.35
CA PHE A 50 -25.92 22.63 23.92
C PHE A 50 -24.96 22.35 25.10
N ALA A 51 -25.12 21.21 25.73
CA ALA A 51 -24.20 20.74 26.75
C ALA A 51 -23.73 19.34 26.40
N PHE A 52 -22.42 19.17 26.31
CA PHE A 52 -21.81 17.84 26.33
C PHE A 52 -22.10 17.21 27.69
N SER A 53 -23.16 16.42 27.78
CA SER A 53 -23.54 15.70 28.99
C SER A 53 -23.61 14.20 28.71
N ALA A 54 -23.42 13.39 29.75
CA ALA A 54 -23.62 11.94 29.66
C ALA A 54 -25.04 11.57 29.22
N GLN A 55 -26.02 12.46 29.46
CA GLN A 55 -27.40 12.30 29.04
C GLN A 55 -27.52 12.45 27.51
N SER A 56 -26.89 13.49 26.90
CA SER A 56 -26.89 13.70 25.45
C SER A 56 -26.28 12.53 24.69
N LEU A 57 -25.24 11.88 25.24
CA LEU A 57 -24.66 10.66 24.68
C LEU A 57 -25.62 9.50 24.72
N LYS A 58 -26.38 9.31 25.81
CA LYS A 58 -27.36 8.23 25.93
C LYS A 58 -28.56 8.42 25.01
N ASP A 59 -29.04 9.65 24.87
CA ASP A 59 -30.20 9.97 24.05
C ASP A 59 -29.89 9.82 22.54
N ASN A 60 -28.63 9.90 22.14
CA ASN A 60 -28.17 9.75 20.77
C ASN A 60 -27.39 8.45 20.50
N ILE A 61 -27.45 7.47 21.41
CA ILE A 61 -26.63 6.24 21.29
C ILE A 61 -26.90 5.44 20.03
N ASP A 62 -28.18 5.35 19.61
CA ASP A 62 -28.56 4.63 18.40
C ASP A 62 -28.04 5.33 17.14
N LEU A 63 -28.05 6.66 17.12
CA LEU A 63 -27.53 7.48 16.03
C LEU A 63 -26.01 7.33 15.94
N LEU A 64 -25.31 7.41 17.07
CA LEU A 64 -23.87 7.24 17.13
C LEU A 64 -23.46 5.82 16.72
N ALA A 65 -24.15 4.81 17.26
CA ALA A 65 -23.90 3.41 16.88
C ALA A 65 -24.13 3.18 15.37
N GLY A 66 -25.18 3.80 14.81
CA GLY A 66 -25.46 3.78 13.37
C GLY A 66 -24.34 4.46 12.56
N GLY A 67 -23.91 5.64 12.96
CA GLY A 67 -22.81 6.39 12.34
C GLY A 67 -21.49 5.61 12.35
N THR A 68 -21.12 5.09 13.53
CA THR A 68 -19.96 4.22 13.70
C THR A 68 -20.03 3.00 12.76
N LEU A 69 -21.15 2.31 12.74
CA LEU A 69 -21.34 1.11 11.90
C LEU A 69 -21.20 1.46 10.41
N VAL A 70 -21.85 2.51 9.95
CA VAL A 70 -21.76 2.96 8.54
C VAL A 70 -20.31 3.33 8.18
N THR A 71 -19.62 4.07 9.02
CA THR A 71 -18.21 4.45 8.80
C THR A 71 -17.31 3.22 8.67
N ILE A 72 -17.44 2.26 9.59
CA ILE A 72 -16.65 1.01 9.55
C ILE A 72 -16.97 0.22 8.28
N VAL A 73 -18.24 0.11 7.91
CA VAL A 73 -18.67 -0.62 6.70
C VAL A 73 -18.10 0.05 5.45
N VAL A 74 -18.17 1.38 5.34
CA VAL A 74 -17.60 2.11 4.18
C VAL A 74 -16.09 1.88 4.07
N ILE A 75 -15.35 2.04 5.17
CA ILE A 75 -13.90 1.79 5.20
C ILE A 75 -13.59 0.34 4.80
N ALA A 76 -14.32 -0.63 5.36
CA ALA A 76 -14.11 -2.05 5.07
C ALA A 76 -14.40 -2.38 3.60
N VAL A 77 -15.51 -1.90 3.05
CA VAL A 77 -15.90 -2.14 1.65
C VAL A 77 -14.91 -1.49 0.70
N ALA A 78 -14.52 -0.24 0.93
CA ALA A 78 -13.52 0.47 0.10
C ALA A 78 -12.15 -0.23 0.15
N SER A 79 -11.71 -0.67 1.35
CA SER A 79 -10.47 -1.44 1.53
C SER A 79 -10.52 -2.78 0.78
N LEU A 80 -11.60 -3.54 0.93
CA LEU A 80 -11.79 -4.82 0.25
C LEU A 80 -11.84 -4.64 -1.27
N PHE A 81 -12.57 -3.64 -1.75
CA PHE A 81 -12.62 -3.30 -3.18
C PHE A 81 -11.22 -3.01 -3.73
N LYS A 82 -10.44 -2.19 -3.04
CA LYS A 82 -9.07 -1.88 -3.49
C LYS A 82 -8.15 -3.11 -3.44
N ILE A 83 -8.22 -3.91 -2.37
CA ILE A 83 -7.45 -5.15 -2.27
C ILE A 83 -7.79 -6.11 -3.41
N THR A 84 -9.08 -6.29 -3.72
CA THR A 84 -9.51 -7.18 -4.82
C THR A 84 -9.05 -6.64 -6.18
N THR A 85 -9.10 -5.33 -6.39
CA THR A 85 -8.60 -4.70 -7.61
C THR A 85 -7.08 -4.89 -7.77
N LEU A 86 -6.33 -4.77 -6.69
CA LEU A 86 -4.88 -4.99 -6.69
C LEU A 86 -4.48 -6.48 -6.79
N ARG A 87 -5.42 -7.41 -6.51
CA ARG A 87 -5.19 -8.86 -6.68
C ARG A 87 -5.01 -9.30 -8.14
N SER A 88 -5.24 -8.42 -9.09
CA SER A 88 -5.01 -8.69 -10.52
C SER A 88 -3.52 -8.83 -10.89
N GLY A 89 -2.62 -8.89 -9.89
CA GLY A 89 -1.18 -9.11 -10.06
C GLY A 89 -0.34 -7.83 -9.98
N GLY A 90 0.97 -8.02 -9.82
CA GLY A 90 1.93 -6.93 -9.69
C GLY A 90 1.99 -6.02 -10.91
N GLY A 91 1.79 -6.58 -12.10
CA GLY A 91 1.74 -5.82 -13.34
C GLY A 91 0.62 -4.78 -13.39
N LYS A 92 -0.53 -5.05 -12.74
CA LYS A 92 -1.58 -4.03 -12.63
C LYS A 92 -1.13 -2.87 -11.74
N VAL A 93 -0.49 -3.15 -10.63
CA VAL A 93 0.05 -2.11 -9.74
C VAL A 93 1.05 -1.22 -10.49
N ALA A 94 1.97 -1.83 -11.24
CA ALA A 94 2.96 -1.10 -12.03
C ALA A 94 2.30 -0.22 -13.11
N ARG A 95 1.30 -0.74 -13.83
CA ARG A 95 0.56 0.02 -14.86
C ARG A 95 -0.26 1.16 -14.25
N ASP A 96 -0.93 0.93 -13.14
CA ASP A 96 -1.71 1.97 -12.44
C ASP A 96 -0.82 3.14 -11.98
N LEU A 97 0.48 2.90 -11.76
CA LEU A 97 1.49 3.90 -11.47
C LEU A 97 2.15 4.51 -12.73
N GLY A 98 1.65 4.20 -13.92
CA GLY A 98 2.18 4.72 -15.18
C GLY A 98 3.38 3.94 -15.74
N GLY A 99 3.60 2.71 -15.27
CA GLY A 99 4.65 1.83 -15.75
C GLY A 99 4.43 1.35 -17.19
N VAL A 100 5.47 1.41 -17.99
CA VAL A 100 5.53 0.90 -19.36
C VAL A 100 6.22 -0.46 -19.33
N LEU A 101 5.58 -1.47 -19.88
CA LEU A 101 6.13 -2.84 -19.94
C LEU A 101 7.43 -2.87 -20.75
N VAL A 102 8.41 -3.63 -20.26
CA VAL A 102 9.68 -3.89 -20.95
C VAL A 102 9.66 -5.30 -21.51
N GLU A 103 9.77 -5.40 -22.82
CA GLU A 103 9.85 -6.67 -23.52
C GLU A 103 11.31 -7.11 -23.71
N ALA A 104 11.53 -8.42 -23.93
CA ALA A 104 12.86 -9.00 -24.11
C ALA A 104 13.65 -8.42 -25.29
N ASP A 105 12.93 -7.98 -26.33
CA ASP A 105 13.49 -7.41 -27.57
C ASP A 105 13.57 -5.87 -27.54
N ALA A 106 13.50 -5.26 -26.34
CA ALA A 106 13.53 -3.82 -26.18
C ALA A 106 14.70 -3.17 -26.96
N ARG A 107 14.38 -2.18 -27.81
CA ARG A 107 15.37 -1.45 -28.61
C ARG A 107 16.19 -0.45 -27.78
N ASP A 108 15.60 0.11 -26.72
CA ASP A 108 16.28 1.02 -25.80
C ASP A 108 17.38 0.25 -25.03
N PRO A 109 18.65 0.67 -25.12
CA PRO A 109 19.76 0.00 -24.43
C PRO A 109 19.58 -0.06 -22.92
N LEU A 110 18.95 0.94 -22.29
CA LEU A 110 18.71 0.99 -20.86
C LEU A 110 17.65 -0.04 -20.45
N ARG A 111 16.56 -0.16 -21.19
CA ARG A 111 15.53 -1.16 -20.95
C ARG A 111 16.06 -2.58 -21.18
N ARG A 112 16.89 -2.78 -22.23
CA ARG A 112 17.55 -4.06 -22.46
C ARG A 112 18.49 -4.44 -21.32
N ARG A 113 19.27 -3.48 -20.81
CA ARG A 113 20.12 -3.69 -19.63
C ARG A 113 19.31 -4.11 -18.42
N LEU A 114 18.16 -3.45 -18.16
CA LEU A 114 17.26 -3.82 -17.09
C LEU A 114 16.75 -5.24 -17.26
N TYR A 115 16.23 -5.58 -18.44
CA TYR A 115 15.73 -6.92 -18.74
C TYR A 115 16.77 -8.00 -18.44
N ASN A 116 17.99 -7.84 -18.96
CA ASN A 116 19.08 -8.81 -18.76
C ASN A 116 19.43 -8.96 -17.27
N VAL A 117 19.48 -7.86 -16.50
CA VAL A 117 19.77 -7.91 -15.07
C VAL A 117 18.66 -8.65 -14.31
N VAL A 118 17.40 -8.37 -14.61
CA VAL A 118 16.25 -9.06 -13.99
C VAL A 118 16.26 -10.56 -14.35
N GLU A 119 16.50 -10.92 -15.60
CA GLU A 119 16.58 -12.31 -16.06
C GLU A 119 17.70 -13.07 -15.35
N GLU A 120 18.90 -12.50 -15.25
CA GLU A 120 20.02 -13.11 -14.53
C GLU A 120 19.69 -13.38 -13.06
N ILE A 121 19.07 -12.43 -12.37
CA ILE A 121 18.70 -12.60 -10.97
C ILE A 121 17.55 -13.61 -10.82
N ALA A 122 16.60 -13.61 -11.74
CA ALA A 122 15.51 -14.58 -11.76
C ALA A 122 16.05 -16.01 -11.88
N LEU A 123 16.98 -16.24 -12.81
CA LEU A 123 17.66 -17.52 -13.00
C LEU A 123 18.47 -17.92 -11.75
N ALA A 124 19.22 -16.99 -11.17
CA ALA A 124 20.03 -17.25 -9.97
C ALA A 124 19.17 -17.55 -8.74
N SER A 125 17.96 -16.97 -8.65
CA SER A 125 17.03 -17.14 -7.53
C SER A 125 16.08 -18.32 -7.70
N GLY A 126 16.04 -18.94 -8.88
CA GLY A 126 15.09 -20.02 -9.19
C GLY A 126 13.63 -19.55 -9.27
N ILE A 127 13.40 -18.27 -9.54
CA ILE A 127 12.08 -17.65 -9.67
C ILE A 127 11.81 -17.40 -11.16
N ALA A 128 10.57 -17.55 -11.60
CA ALA A 128 10.19 -17.16 -12.96
C ALA A 128 10.46 -15.66 -13.17
N VAL A 129 10.88 -15.28 -14.38
CA VAL A 129 11.11 -13.86 -14.71
C VAL A 129 9.82 -13.08 -14.50
N PRO A 130 9.79 -12.10 -13.58
CA PRO A 130 8.60 -11.29 -13.35
C PRO A 130 8.33 -10.34 -14.51
N GLU A 131 7.11 -9.80 -14.60
CA GLU A 131 6.85 -8.67 -15.50
C GLU A 131 7.74 -7.48 -15.12
N ILE A 132 8.33 -6.81 -16.11
CA ILE A 132 9.28 -5.71 -15.89
C ILE A 132 8.68 -4.42 -16.42
N TYR A 133 8.67 -3.37 -15.60
CA TYR A 133 8.11 -2.07 -15.95
C TYR A 133 9.11 -0.93 -15.72
N VAL A 134 8.99 0.12 -16.52
CA VAL A 134 9.71 1.39 -16.33
C VAL A 134 8.72 2.52 -16.10
N LEU A 135 8.90 3.27 -15.02
CA LEU A 135 8.18 4.51 -14.72
C LEU A 135 8.90 5.66 -15.43
N GLU A 136 8.48 5.95 -16.67
CA GLU A 136 9.20 6.87 -17.56
C GLU A 136 9.21 8.33 -17.07
N HIS A 137 8.20 8.73 -16.32
CA HIS A 137 8.06 10.12 -15.83
C HIS A 137 8.75 10.37 -14.49
N GLU A 138 9.34 9.33 -13.87
CA GLU A 138 9.97 9.41 -12.56
C GLU A 138 11.48 9.55 -12.68
N SER A 139 12.02 10.74 -12.35
CA SER A 139 13.44 11.07 -12.41
C SER A 139 14.24 10.72 -11.13
N ALA A 140 13.55 10.39 -10.03
CA ALA A 140 14.19 9.90 -8.81
C ALA A 140 14.74 8.48 -9.01
N ILE A 141 15.72 8.08 -8.19
CA ILE A 141 16.21 6.68 -8.17
C ILE A 141 15.28 5.88 -7.26
N ASN A 142 14.49 4.99 -7.86
CA ASN A 142 13.61 4.10 -7.12
C ASN A 142 13.32 2.81 -7.91
N ALA A 143 12.97 1.74 -7.18
CA ALA A 143 12.44 0.50 -7.72
C ALA A 143 11.48 -0.10 -6.70
N PHE A 144 10.58 -0.98 -7.12
CA PHE A 144 9.75 -1.76 -6.24
C PHE A 144 9.31 -3.08 -6.89
N ALA A 145 9.04 -4.07 -6.05
CA ALA A 145 8.37 -5.29 -6.43
C ALA A 145 6.92 -5.28 -5.92
N ALA A 146 5.99 -5.73 -6.76
CA ALA A 146 4.58 -5.86 -6.42
C ALA A 146 4.05 -7.23 -6.85
N GLY A 147 3.03 -7.75 -6.16
CA GLY A 147 2.40 -9.03 -6.45
C GLY A 147 1.87 -9.71 -5.19
N PHE A 148 1.09 -10.76 -5.35
CA PHE A 148 0.61 -11.60 -4.25
C PHE A 148 1.45 -12.85 -4.05
N SER A 149 2.13 -13.28 -5.11
CA SER A 149 2.99 -14.47 -5.13
C SER A 149 4.15 -14.25 -6.09
N PRO A 150 5.20 -15.06 -6.05
CA PRO A 150 6.25 -15.01 -7.05
C PRO A 150 5.75 -15.21 -8.49
N ALA A 151 4.63 -15.90 -8.68
CA ALA A 151 4.07 -16.21 -10.01
C ALA A 151 3.37 -15.01 -10.66
N ASP A 152 2.90 -14.04 -9.88
CA ASP A 152 2.23 -12.81 -10.35
C ASP A 152 3.03 -11.54 -10.00
N ALA A 153 4.33 -11.73 -9.71
CA ALA A 153 5.21 -10.63 -9.38
C ALA A 153 5.52 -9.74 -10.60
N ALA A 154 5.64 -8.46 -10.34
CA ALA A 154 6.19 -7.48 -11.25
C ALA A 154 7.26 -6.64 -10.56
N VAL A 155 8.29 -6.27 -11.30
CA VAL A 155 9.34 -5.33 -10.85
C VAL A 155 9.21 -4.06 -11.66
N ALA A 156 9.12 -2.93 -10.99
CA ALA A 156 9.09 -1.62 -11.62
C ALA A 156 10.31 -0.80 -11.19
N VAL A 157 10.93 -0.13 -12.17
CA VAL A 157 12.11 0.71 -11.98
C VAL A 157 11.85 2.07 -12.58
N THR A 158 12.28 3.13 -11.93
CA THR A 158 12.14 4.49 -12.44
C THR A 158 13.13 4.78 -13.56
N ARG A 159 12.77 5.69 -14.47
CA ARG A 159 13.68 6.17 -15.53
C ARG A 159 14.96 6.73 -14.93
N GLY A 160 14.85 7.49 -13.84
CA GLY A 160 16.01 8.04 -13.15
C GLY A 160 16.99 6.99 -12.61
N ALA A 161 16.49 5.83 -12.16
CA ALA A 161 17.35 4.73 -11.74
C ALA A 161 18.10 4.12 -12.94
N LEU A 162 17.43 3.94 -14.09
CA LEU A 162 18.08 3.41 -15.29
C LEU A 162 19.16 4.33 -15.85
N GLU A 163 18.98 5.64 -15.75
CA GLU A 163 19.93 6.62 -16.27
C GLU A 163 21.13 6.84 -15.35
N LYS A 164 20.88 6.83 -14.01
CA LYS A 164 21.90 7.21 -13.03
C LYS A 164 22.69 6.04 -12.48
N LEU A 165 22.10 4.83 -12.43
CA LEU A 165 22.78 3.65 -11.90
C LEU A 165 23.58 2.94 -13.00
N ASN A 166 24.79 2.52 -12.66
CA ASN A 166 25.53 1.58 -13.49
C ASN A 166 24.95 0.16 -13.38
N ARG A 167 25.47 -0.80 -14.18
CA ARG A 167 24.92 -2.16 -14.21
C ARG A 167 24.97 -2.87 -12.85
N SER A 168 26.09 -2.73 -12.12
CA SER A 168 26.28 -3.42 -10.84
C SER A 168 25.39 -2.81 -9.74
N GLU A 169 25.22 -1.48 -9.74
CA GLU A 169 24.32 -0.79 -8.83
C GLU A 169 22.86 -1.17 -9.09
N LEU A 170 22.45 -1.20 -10.37
CA LEU A 170 21.12 -1.67 -10.78
C LEU A 170 20.88 -3.12 -10.35
N GLN A 171 21.90 -3.99 -10.54
CA GLN A 171 21.85 -5.39 -10.09
C GLN A 171 21.63 -5.49 -8.60
N GLY A 172 22.30 -4.66 -7.78
CA GLY A 172 22.11 -4.63 -6.34
C GLY A 172 20.68 -4.23 -5.94
N VAL A 173 20.11 -3.21 -6.61
CA VAL A 173 18.73 -2.77 -6.39
C VAL A 173 17.74 -3.88 -6.78
N ILE A 174 17.89 -4.49 -7.94
CA ILE A 174 17.00 -5.57 -8.39
C ILE A 174 17.11 -6.80 -7.49
N ALA A 175 18.31 -7.16 -7.04
CA ALA A 175 18.50 -8.26 -6.08
C ALA A 175 17.78 -7.99 -4.76
N HIS A 176 17.74 -6.74 -4.31
CA HIS A 176 16.97 -6.33 -3.15
C HIS A 176 15.46 -6.55 -3.37
N GLU A 177 14.92 -6.11 -4.51
CA GLU A 177 13.51 -6.32 -4.85
C GLU A 177 13.17 -7.81 -4.97
N PHE A 178 14.06 -8.63 -5.54
CA PHE A 178 13.89 -10.07 -5.57
C PHE A 178 13.86 -10.72 -4.19
N SER A 179 14.55 -10.16 -3.21
CA SER A 179 14.43 -10.64 -1.82
C SER A 179 13.02 -10.47 -1.27
N HIS A 180 12.31 -9.39 -1.63
CA HIS A 180 10.91 -9.18 -1.28
C HIS A 180 9.97 -10.15 -1.98
N ILE A 181 10.23 -10.48 -3.25
CA ILE A 181 9.48 -11.50 -4.01
C ILE A 181 9.65 -12.86 -3.31
N PHE A 182 10.89 -13.23 -3.01
CA PHE A 182 11.22 -14.51 -2.38
C PHE A 182 10.62 -14.66 -0.98
N ASN A 183 10.67 -13.61 -0.16
CA ASN A 183 10.13 -13.60 1.20
C ASN A 183 8.60 -13.43 1.26
N GLY A 184 7.95 -13.08 0.14
CA GLY A 184 6.49 -12.87 0.08
C GLY A 184 6.00 -11.60 0.77
N ASP A 185 6.88 -10.63 1.02
CA ASP A 185 6.57 -9.37 1.71
C ASP A 185 5.65 -8.46 0.87
N MET A 186 5.61 -8.65 -0.44
CA MET A 186 4.75 -7.92 -1.38
C MET A 186 3.26 -7.95 -0.98
N ARG A 187 2.77 -9.07 -0.41
CA ARG A 187 1.38 -9.21 0.05
C ARG A 187 1.02 -8.21 1.14
N LEU A 188 1.97 -7.95 2.05
CA LEU A 188 1.76 -6.99 3.12
C LEU A 188 1.61 -5.58 2.55
N ASN A 189 2.46 -5.18 1.60
CA ASN A 189 2.40 -3.88 0.96
C ASN A 189 1.06 -3.65 0.24
N ILE A 190 0.55 -4.64 -0.50
CA ILE A 190 -0.75 -4.54 -1.18
C ILE A 190 -1.90 -4.42 -0.17
N ARG A 191 -1.87 -5.19 0.93
CA ARG A 191 -2.88 -5.07 1.99
C ARG A 191 -2.85 -3.71 2.66
N LEU A 192 -1.67 -3.16 2.93
CA LEU A 192 -1.50 -1.83 3.51
C LEU A 192 -2.02 -0.74 2.55
N MET A 193 -1.70 -0.83 1.25
CA MET A 193 -2.24 0.09 0.24
C MET A 193 -3.77 0.05 0.17
N GLY A 194 -4.36 -1.15 0.19
CA GLY A 194 -5.82 -1.31 0.20
C GLY A 194 -6.46 -0.74 1.46
N ALA A 195 -5.83 -0.98 2.60
CA ALA A 195 -6.31 -0.47 3.87
C ALA A 195 -6.21 1.07 3.95
N LEU A 196 -5.09 1.66 3.52
CA LEU A 196 -4.92 3.11 3.43
C LEU A 196 -5.95 3.75 2.49
N PHE A 197 -6.24 3.11 1.36
CA PHE A 197 -7.27 3.58 0.43
C PHE A 197 -8.65 3.66 1.10
N GLY A 198 -9.01 2.67 1.91
CA GLY A 198 -10.27 2.68 2.64
C GLY A 198 -10.40 3.82 3.66
N ILE A 199 -9.28 4.30 4.21
CA ILE A 199 -9.27 5.45 5.13
C ILE A 199 -9.41 6.78 4.35
N LEU A 200 -8.87 6.87 3.14
CA LEU A 200 -8.83 8.09 2.36
C LEU A 200 -10.15 8.37 1.61
N MET A 201 -11.03 7.37 1.54
CA MET A 201 -12.38 7.50 0.94
C MET A 201 -13.41 8.01 1.93
#